data_bd78f101712f7a9002ea79bcbd010547
#
_entry.id   bd78f101712f7a9002ea79bcbd010547
#
_cell.length_a   1.000
_cell.length_b   1.000
_cell.length_c   1.000
_cell.angle_alpha   90.00
_cell.angle_beta   90.00
_cell.angle_gamma   90.00
#
_symmetry.space_group_name_H-M   'P 1'
#
loop_
_entity.id
_entity.type
_entity.pdbx_description
1 polymer ?
#
loop_
_entity_poly.entity_id
_entity_poly.type
_entity_poly.pdbx_seq_one_letter_code
_entity_poly.pdbx_strand_id
1 'polypeptide(L)'
;MKKLIFLFVFFLFLSSCEKGDILVPENEIPVWLKDQIQTYELSLQQNPDQNVANGIAWIRYKWDGKYYFEFRNMISSTFAYPISFDQDTLKVCPVCLGVDYHDNKCCKQFVWKGNNYIDSED
;
A
#
# COMPACT_ATOMS: atom_id res chain seq x y z
N MET A 1 26.56 -36.11 4.02
CA MET A 1 25.11 -36.18 3.90
C MET A 1 24.38 -35.08 4.65
N LYS A 2 24.76 -34.76 5.88
CA LYS A 2 24.13 -33.66 6.62
C LYS A 2 24.32 -32.29 5.95
N LYS A 3 25.42 -32.08 5.23
CA LYS A 3 25.69 -30.81 4.53
C LYS A 3 24.78 -30.59 3.32
N LEU A 4 24.36 -31.65 2.66
CA LEU A 4 23.46 -31.60 1.50
C LEU A 4 22.05 -31.22 1.91
N ILE A 5 21.59 -31.70 3.06
CA ILE A 5 20.26 -31.39 3.60
C ILE A 5 20.20 -29.91 4.02
N PHE A 6 21.30 -29.40 4.57
CA PHE A 6 21.39 -28.01 4.98
C PHE A 6 21.36 -27.04 3.77
N LEU A 7 22.00 -27.42 2.69
CA LEU A 7 22.00 -26.65 1.46
C LEU A 7 20.61 -26.65 0.82
N PHE A 8 19.87 -27.74 0.92
CA PHE A 8 18.53 -27.87 0.37
C PHE A 8 17.52 -27.00 1.13
N VAL A 9 17.64 -26.95 2.44
CA VAL A 9 16.80 -26.08 3.29
C VAL A 9 17.06 -24.61 3.01
N PHE A 10 18.33 -24.25 2.81
CA PHE A 10 18.72 -22.89 2.46
C PHE A 10 18.15 -22.46 1.10
N PHE A 11 18.11 -23.38 0.15
CA PHE A 11 17.53 -23.12 -1.17
C PHE A 11 16.01 -22.92 -1.13
N LEU A 12 15.34 -23.62 -0.23
CA LEU A 12 13.90 -23.43 -0.01
C LEU A 12 13.57 -22.05 0.59
N PHE A 13 14.44 -21.53 1.44
CA PHE A 13 14.28 -20.19 1.98
C PHE A 13 14.44 -19.11 0.91
N LEU A 14 15.34 -19.30 -0.04
CA LEU A 14 15.54 -18.35 -1.13
C LEU A 14 14.36 -18.36 -2.13
N SER A 15 13.73 -19.51 -2.33
CA SER A 15 12.59 -19.62 -3.24
C SER A 15 11.30 -19.06 -2.66
N SER A 16 11.24 -18.81 -1.34
CA SER A 16 10.06 -18.21 -0.71
C SER A 16 10.05 -16.67 -0.81
N CYS A 17 11.14 -16.05 -1.28
CA CYS A 17 11.19 -14.62 -1.55
C CYS A 17 10.62 -14.32 -2.93
N GLU A 18 9.35 -14.63 -3.13
CA GLU A 18 8.70 -14.33 -4.41
C GLU A 18 8.40 -12.84 -4.54
N LYS A 19 8.43 -12.37 -5.79
CA LYS A 19 8.06 -11.01 -6.16
C LYS A 19 6.55 -10.85 -6.01
N GLY A 20 6.08 -10.58 -4.80
CA GLY A 20 4.72 -10.18 -4.55
C GLY A 20 4.68 -8.72 -4.14
N ASP A 21 3.50 -8.14 -4.14
CA ASP A 21 3.30 -6.85 -3.53
C ASP A 21 3.66 -6.95 -2.05
N ILE A 22 4.58 -6.09 -1.60
CA ILE A 22 4.96 -6.07 -0.20
C ILE A 22 3.86 -5.37 0.57
N LEU A 23 3.18 -6.10 1.43
CA LEU A 23 2.13 -5.55 2.27
C LEU A 23 2.73 -4.98 3.55
N VAL A 24 2.17 -3.87 3.99
CA VAL A 24 2.54 -3.25 5.26
C VAL A 24 2.07 -4.16 6.40
N PRO A 25 2.95 -4.48 7.39
CA PRO A 25 2.53 -5.25 8.55
C PRO A 25 1.37 -4.61 9.29
N GLU A 26 0.48 -5.43 9.82
CA GLU A 26 -0.74 -4.95 10.47
C GLU A 26 -0.48 -3.98 11.63
N ASN A 27 0.57 -4.22 12.40
CA ASN A 27 0.92 -3.36 13.53
C ASN A 27 1.48 -1.99 13.10
N GLU A 28 1.79 -1.82 11.82
CA GLU A 28 2.27 -0.55 11.27
C GLU A 28 1.16 0.20 10.50
N ILE A 29 -0.06 -0.31 10.51
CA ILE A 29 -1.21 0.35 9.89
C ILE A 29 -1.93 1.16 10.97
N PRO A 30 -2.15 2.48 10.77
CA PRO A 30 -2.86 3.28 11.75
C PRO A 30 -4.32 2.84 11.91
N VAL A 31 -4.87 3.04 13.10
CA VAL A 31 -6.24 2.61 13.42
C VAL A 31 -7.27 3.23 12.48
N TRP A 32 -7.12 4.51 12.14
CA TRP A 32 -8.04 5.19 11.22
C TRP A 32 -8.08 4.51 9.85
N LEU A 33 -6.94 3.97 9.39
CA LEU A 33 -6.88 3.29 8.11
C LEU A 33 -7.41 1.85 8.23
N LYS A 34 -7.18 1.17 9.33
CA LYS A 34 -7.76 -0.15 9.59
C LYS A 34 -9.29 -0.11 9.55
N ASP A 35 -9.87 0.94 10.13
CA ASP A 35 -11.32 1.13 10.12
C ASP A 35 -11.86 1.33 8.70
N GLN A 36 -11.15 2.09 7.89
CA GLN A 36 -11.49 2.27 6.47
C GLN A 36 -11.43 0.94 5.71
N ILE A 37 -10.35 0.19 5.89
CA ILE A 37 -10.17 -1.10 5.22
C ILE A 37 -11.27 -2.07 5.63
N GLN A 38 -11.62 -2.11 6.89
CA GLN A 38 -12.72 -2.96 7.38
C GLN A 38 -14.03 -2.61 6.69
N THR A 39 -14.31 -1.34 6.48
CA THR A 39 -15.49 -0.88 5.75
C THR A 39 -15.49 -1.39 4.32
N TYR A 40 -14.35 -1.35 3.62
CA TYR A 40 -14.25 -1.90 2.27
C TYR A 40 -14.49 -3.40 2.25
N GLU A 41 -13.90 -4.14 3.18
CA GLU A 41 -14.04 -5.59 3.24
C GLU A 41 -15.48 -6.02 3.53
N LEU A 42 -16.17 -5.33 4.44
CA LEU A 42 -17.59 -5.59 4.71
C LEU A 42 -18.45 -5.27 3.49
N SER A 43 -18.17 -4.18 2.81
CA SER A 43 -18.88 -3.82 1.57
C SER A 43 -18.71 -4.88 0.49
N LEU A 44 -17.49 -5.41 0.33
CA LEU A 44 -17.18 -6.45 -0.64
C LEU A 44 -17.85 -7.79 -0.29
N GLN A 45 -18.01 -8.10 0.99
CA GLN A 45 -18.73 -9.29 1.42
C GLN A 45 -20.22 -9.22 1.04
N GLN A 46 -20.80 -8.02 1.14
CA GLN A 46 -22.22 -7.80 0.80
C GLN A 46 -22.44 -7.71 -0.70
N ASN A 47 -21.53 -7.04 -1.41
CA ASN A 47 -21.59 -6.84 -2.86
C ASN A 47 -20.21 -7.09 -3.47
N PRO A 48 -19.86 -8.35 -3.80
CA PRO A 48 -18.54 -8.64 -4.37
C PRO A 48 -18.38 -8.16 -5.80
N ASP A 49 -19.49 -8.03 -6.54
CA ASP A 49 -19.47 -7.61 -7.95
C ASP A 49 -19.86 -6.14 -8.07
N GLN A 50 -19.26 -5.44 -9.05
CA GLN A 50 -19.54 -4.03 -9.37
C GLN A 50 -19.39 -3.09 -8.16
N ASN A 51 -18.51 -3.44 -7.23
CA ASN A 51 -18.25 -2.65 -6.04
C ASN A 51 -17.06 -1.72 -6.28
N VAL A 52 -17.23 -0.43 -5.95
CA VAL A 52 -16.15 0.57 -6.10
C VAL A 52 -14.90 0.19 -5.35
N ALA A 53 -15.03 -0.53 -4.24
CA ALA A 53 -13.90 -0.96 -3.43
C ALA A 53 -12.94 -1.90 -4.18
N ASN A 54 -13.43 -2.58 -5.22
CA ASN A 54 -12.56 -3.42 -6.06
C ASN A 54 -11.49 -2.61 -6.81
N GLY A 55 -11.71 -1.33 -7.04
CA GLY A 55 -10.79 -0.45 -7.73
C GLY A 55 -10.01 0.49 -6.82
N ILE A 56 -10.04 0.25 -5.52
CA ILE A 56 -9.37 1.08 -4.50
C ILE A 56 -8.08 0.42 -4.05
N ALA A 57 -7.08 1.24 -3.72
CA ALA A 57 -5.88 0.81 -3.00
C ALA A 57 -5.44 1.88 -2.02
N TRP A 58 -4.79 1.44 -0.97
CA TRP A 58 -4.01 2.28 -0.08
C TRP A 58 -2.55 1.87 -0.17
N ILE A 59 -1.67 2.86 -0.38
CA ILE A 59 -0.25 2.65 -0.59
C ILE A 59 0.51 3.46 0.44
N ARG A 60 1.54 2.86 1.05
CA ARG A 60 2.44 3.56 1.96
C ARG A 60 3.73 3.92 1.24
N TYR A 61 4.17 5.15 1.42
CA TYR A 61 5.48 5.62 0.99
C TYR A 61 6.26 6.18 2.17
N LYS A 62 7.57 6.22 2.03
CA LYS A 62 8.44 6.88 2.99
C LYS A 62 8.97 8.17 2.38
N TRP A 63 8.92 9.25 3.13
CA TRP A 63 9.47 10.53 2.73
C TRP A 63 9.89 11.32 3.97
N ASP A 64 11.07 11.95 3.89
CA ASP A 64 11.63 12.77 4.99
C ASP A 64 11.63 12.03 6.33
N GLY A 65 11.98 10.74 6.31
CA GLY A 65 12.05 9.91 7.51
C GLY A 65 10.72 9.49 8.11
N LYS A 66 9.60 9.77 7.44
CA LYS A 66 8.25 9.46 7.91
C LYS A 66 7.46 8.67 6.88
N TYR A 67 6.48 7.92 7.35
CA TYR A 67 5.57 7.20 6.48
C TYR A 67 4.32 8.00 6.19
N TYR A 68 3.86 7.91 4.93
CA TYR A 68 2.63 8.55 4.45
C TYR A 68 1.79 7.55 3.69
N PHE A 69 0.48 7.68 3.82
CA PHE A 69 -0.49 6.78 3.20
C PHE A 69 -1.25 7.53 2.11
N GLU A 70 -1.30 6.94 0.91
CA GLU A 70 -1.99 7.52 -0.24
C GLU A 70 -3.17 6.66 -0.64
N PHE A 71 -4.30 7.32 -0.81
CA PHE A 71 -5.51 6.72 -1.35
C PHE A 71 -5.44 6.73 -2.87
N ARG A 72 -5.76 5.59 -3.47
CA ARG A 72 -5.82 5.44 -4.94
C ARG A 72 -7.16 4.86 -5.33
N ASN A 73 -7.79 5.45 -6.34
CA ASN A 73 -9.05 4.97 -6.89
C ASN A 73 -8.99 5.02 -8.42
N MET A 74 -9.16 3.88 -9.06
CA MET A 74 -9.09 3.77 -10.52
C MET A 74 -10.22 4.52 -11.23
N ILE A 75 -11.35 4.68 -10.58
CA ILE A 75 -12.55 5.26 -11.19
C ILE A 75 -12.55 6.78 -11.08
N SER A 76 -11.87 7.31 -10.06
CA SER A 76 -11.86 8.75 -9.79
C SER A 76 -10.51 9.36 -10.18
N SER A 77 -10.56 10.49 -10.86
CA SER A 77 -9.39 11.32 -11.13
C SER A 77 -9.12 12.31 -9.99
N THR A 78 -9.86 12.22 -8.89
CA THR A 78 -9.71 13.12 -7.76
C THR A 78 -8.36 12.92 -7.08
N PHE A 79 -7.63 14.01 -6.92
CA PHE A 79 -6.36 14.00 -6.21
C PHE A 79 -6.61 13.90 -4.71
N ALA A 80 -5.94 12.95 -4.07
CA ALA A 80 -5.98 12.80 -2.62
C ALA A 80 -4.59 13.10 -2.04
N TYR A 81 -4.55 13.92 -0.99
CA TYR A 81 -3.29 14.23 -0.32
C TYR A 81 -2.79 13.03 0.50
N PRO A 82 -1.46 12.84 0.58
CA PRO A 82 -0.90 11.85 1.50
C PRO A 82 -1.26 12.17 2.95
N ILE A 83 -1.49 11.12 3.73
CA ILE A 83 -1.89 11.25 5.13
C ILE A 83 -0.85 10.55 6.00
N SER A 84 -0.39 11.21 7.07
CA SER A 84 0.57 10.64 8.01
C SER A 84 -0.06 9.56 8.88
N PHE A 85 0.76 8.84 9.64
CA PHE A 85 0.28 7.84 10.59
C PHE A 85 -0.70 8.44 11.61
N ASP A 86 -0.46 9.68 12.02
CA ASP A 86 -1.30 10.40 13.00
C ASP A 86 -2.50 11.12 12.36
N GLN A 87 -2.80 10.82 11.10
CA GLN A 87 -3.91 11.36 10.33
C GLN A 87 -3.75 12.84 9.94
N ASP A 88 -2.53 13.34 9.90
CA ASP A 88 -2.25 14.68 9.38
C ASP A 88 -2.09 14.64 7.87
N THR A 89 -2.75 15.58 7.20
CA THR A 89 -2.69 15.67 5.74
C THR A 89 -1.45 16.45 5.31
N LEU A 90 -0.65 15.84 4.43
CA LEU A 90 0.48 16.51 3.81
C LEU A 90 0.00 17.21 2.53
N LYS A 91 -0.09 18.54 2.60
CA LYS A 91 -0.57 19.32 1.47
C LYS A 91 0.54 19.49 0.44
N VAL A 92 0.50 18.61 -0.58
CA VAL A 92 1.38 18.67 -1.73
C VAL A 92 0.55 18.95 -2.98
N CYS A 93 1.08 19.75 -3.85
CA CYS A 93 0.44 20.01 -5.14
C CYS A 93 1.51 20.14 -6.21
N PRO A 94 1.16 19.97 -7.51
CA PRO A 94 2.15 20.01 -8.58
C PRO A 94 2.91 21.34 -8.68
N VAL A 95 2.33 22.42 -8.15
CA VAL A 95 2.92 23.76 -8.20
C VAL A 95 3.32 24.29 -6.83
N CYS A 96 3.25 23.47 -5.76
CA CYS A 96 3.64 23.89 -4.42
C CYS A 96 5.16 23.85 -4.30
N LEU A 97 5.76 25.01 -4.19
CA LEU A 97 7.20 25.15 -4.04
C LEU A 97 7.66 24.67 -2.66
N GLY A 98 8.78 23.96 -2.63
CA GLY A 98 9.43 23.54 -1.39
C GLY A 98 8.95 22.18 -0.86
N VAL A 99 7.97 21.54 -1.49
CA VAL A 99 7.55 20.19 -1.11
C VAL A 99 7.86 19.23 -2.28
N ASP A 100 8.89 18.43 -2.10
CA ASP A 100 9.39 17.50 -3.11
C ASP A 100 8.95 16.06 -2.86
N TYR A 101 7.82 15.88 -2.22
CA TYR A 101 7.30 14.57 -1.80
C TYR A 101 7.20 13.59 -2.98
N HIS A 102 6.53 13.98 -4.07
CA HIS A 102 6.30 13.08 -5.19
C HIS A 102 7.59 12.70 -5.92
N ASP A 103 8.58 13.59 -5.92
CA ASP A 103 9.86 13.33 -6.58
C ASP A 103 10.80 12.47 -5.75
N ASN A 104 10.70 12.53 -4.43
CA ASN A 104 11.66 11.91 -3.52
C ASN A 104 11.08 10.84 -2.61
N LYS A 105 9.77 10.60 -2.65
CA LYS A 105 9.20 9.47 -1.89
C LYS A 105 9.76 8.15 -2.37
N CYS A 106 9.93 7.20 -1.46
CA CYS A 106 10.45 5.87 -1.77
C CYS A 106 9.65 4.78 -1.10
N CYS A 107 10.08 3.56 -1.34
CA CYS A 107 9.74 2.43 -0.49
C CYS A 107 8.26 2.09 -0.54
N LYS A 108 7.69 2.13 -1.73
CA LYS A 108 6.29 1.84 -2.00
C LYS A 108 5.89 0.47 -1.47
N GLN A 109 4.84 0.44 -0.66
CA GLN A 109 4.27 -0.79 -0.11
C GLN A 109 2.75 -0.67 -0.10
N PHE A 110 2.07 -1.73 -0.53
CA PHE A 110 0.62 -1.76 -0.44
C PHE A 110 0.18 -2.02 1.00
N VAL A 111 -0.79 -1.26 1.46
CA VAL A 111 -1.49 -1.50 2.72
C VAL A 111 -2.70 -2.39 2.46
N TRP A 112 -3.47 -2.06 1.44
CA TRP A 112 -4.64 -2.80 1.02
C TRP A 112 -4.90 -2.55 -0.45
N LYS A 113 -5.44 -3.56 -1.13
CA LYS A 113 -5.70 -3.47 -2.56
C LYS A 113 -6.98 -4.23 -2.90
N GLY A 114 -7.90 -3.56 -3.58
CA GLY A 114 -9.09 -4.20 -4.11
C GLY A 114 -8.75 -5.20 -5.22
N ASN A 115 -9.66 -6.13 -5.48
CA ASN A 115 -9.39 -7.27 -6.37
C ASN A 115 -9.11 -6.86 -7.82
N ASN A 116 -9.66 -5.74 -8.27
CA ASN A 116 -9.52 -5.28 -9.65
C ASN A 116 -8.58 -4.07 -9.78
N TYR A 117 -7.93 -3.68 -8.70
CA TYR A 117 -7.01 -2.55 -8.75
C TYR A 117 -5.80 -2.87 -9.62
N ILE A 118 -5.51 -1.98 -10.56
CA ILE A 118 -4.33 -2.04 -11.42
C ILE A 118 -3.47 -0.83 -11.12
N ASP A 119 -2.21 -1.09 -10.78
CA ASP A 119 -1.27 -0.03 -10.45
C ASP A 119 -0.73 0.58 -11.74
N SER A 120 -1.01 1.88 -11.95
CA SER A 120 -0.58 2.60 -13.15
C SER A 120 0.85 3.14 -13.07
N GLU A 121 1.50 3.00 -11.93
CA GLU A 121 2.86 3.52 -11.73
C GLU A 121 3.95 2.50 -12.08
N ASP A 122 3.59 1.32 -12.47
CA ASP A 122 4.54 0.27 -12.85
C ASP A 122 5.01 0.41 -14.29
#